data_74efe81997c776d022a86f42c8c3cc0e
#
_entry.id   74efe81997c776d022a86f42c8c3cc0e
#
_cell.length_a   1.000
_cell.length_b   1.000
_cell.length_c   1.000
_cell.angle_alpha   90.00
_cell.angle_beta   90.00
_cell.angle_gamma   90.00
#
_symmetry.space_group_name_H-M   'P 1'
#
loop_
_entity.id
_entity.type
_entity.pdbx_description
1 polymer ?
#
loop_
_entity_poly.entity_id
_entity_poly.type
_entity_poly.pdbx_seq_one_letter_code
_entity_poly.pdbx_strand_id
1 'polypeptide(L)'
;MEKKYAEYLLEKTKKDYDLIAEEFSRTREKPWEEIKFLFNDYLIFGEKVLDLGCGNGRYFPSFKEKRINYFGIDFSEKLIEIAKNKYPEGNFQVGDALNLPFPENFFDKVYSIATLHHIPSKEFRLQFLKEIKRILKPEGLLILTVWRFHQLKETYLLFKYTILKLFRKTKLDWKDIFEFWGKKIERYYHWFSENELKNLVKEANFKIEKIEFVKNKRGNRQNIYLIARK
;
A
#
# COMPACT_ATOMS: atom_id res chain seq x y z
N MET A 1 -1.40 -13.19 -14.81
CA MET A 1 -2.74 -13.56 -14.25
C MET A 1 -3.80 -13.11 -15.22
N GLU A 2 -4.90 -13.83 -15.33
CA GLU A 2 -6.05 -13.38 -16.13
C GLU A 2 -6.73 -12.17 -15.50
N LYS A 3 -7.17 -11.21 -16.31
CA LYS A 3 -7.77 -9.95 -15.83
C LYS A 3 -8.98 -10.20 -14.91
N LYS A 4 -9.90 -11.07 -15.29
CA LYS A 4 -11.07 -11.43 -14.46
C LYS A 4 -10.70 -11.97 -13.09
N TYR A 5 -9.59 -12.72 -13.00
CA TYR A 5 -9.14 -13.24 -11.71
C TYR A 5 -8.47 -12.15 -10.87
N ALA A 6 -7.75 -11.22 -11.50
CA ALA A 6 -7.21 -10.06 -10.82
C ALA A 6 -8.32 -9.15 -10.27
N GLU A 7 -9.38 -8.89 -11.05
CA GLU A 7 -10.57 -8.16 -10.58
C GLU A 7 -11.24 -8.86 -9.38
N TYR A 8 -11.41 -10.19 -9.46
CA TYR A 8 -11.90 -10.96 -8.32
C TYR A 8 -11.02 -10.80 -7.06
N LEU A 9 -9.69 -10.78 -7.21
CA LEU A 9 -8.78 -10.61 -6.08
C LEU A 9 -8.85 -9.21 -5.47
N LEU A 10 -9.08 -8.16 -6.27
CA LEU A 10 -9.34 -6.80 -5.75
C LEU A 10 -10.60 -6.78 -4.90
N GLU A 11 -11.70 -7.29 -5.42
CA GLU A 11 -12.97 -7.36 -4.68
C GLU A 11 -12.87 -8.24 -3.42
N LYS A 12 -12.14 -9.35 -3.52
CA LYS A 12 -11.87 -10.21 -2.37
C LYS A 12 -11.07 -9.43 -1.31
N THR A 13 -10.04 -8.70 -1.71
CA THR A 13 -9.21 -7.90 -0.80
C THR A 13 -10.06 -6.85 -0.07
N LYS A 14 -10.95 -6.14 -0.77
CA LYS A 14 -11.90 -5.21 -0.17
C LYS A 14 -12.73 -5.88 0.92
N LYS A 15 -13.41 -6.97 0.55
CA LYS A 15 -14.26 -7.75 1.46
C LYS A 15 -13.49 -8.29 2.66
N ASP A 16 -12.28 -8.79 2.45
CA ASP A 16 -11.42 -9.30 3.52
C ASP A 16 -11.10 -8.19 4.54
N TYR A 17 -10.75 -6.98 4.08
CA TYR A 17 -10.47 -5.85 4.96
C TYR A 17 -11.71 -5.31 5.64
N ASP A 18 -12.87 -5.28 5.00
CA ASP A 18 -14.14 -4.94 5.63
C ASP A 18 -14.49 -5.93 6.76
N LEU A 19 -14.28 -7.23 6.54
CA LEU A 19 -14.56 -8.27 7.54
C LEU A 19 -13.65 -8.20 8.77
N ILE A 20 -12.39 -7.79 8.60
CA ILE A 20 -11.43 -7.71 9.71
C ILE A 20 -11.24 -6.30 10.26
N ALA A 21 -11.97 -5.30 9.79
CA ALA A 21 -11.70 -3.88 10.03
C ALA A 21 -11.53 -3.54 11.52
N GLU A 22 -12.40 -4.04 12.38
CA GLU A 22 -12.34 -3.81 13.83
C GLU A 22 -11.09 -4.43 14.46
N GLU A 23 -10.82 -5.71 14.17
CA GLU A 23 -9.63 -6.40 14.69
C GLU A 23 -8.35 -5.78 14.12
N PHE A 24 -8.35 -5.45 12.82
CA PHE A 24 -7.25 -4.75 12.17
C PHE A 24 -6.97 -3.42 12.87
N SER A 25 -8.00 -2.62 13.12
CA SER A 25 -7.86 -1.31 13.76
C SER A 25 -7.34 -1.41 15.19
N ARG A 26 -7.86 -2.35 15.99
CA ARG A 26 -7.41 -2.60 17.36
C ARG A 26 -5.93 -3.02 17.41
N THR A 27 -5.45 -3.80 16.42
CA THR A 27 -4.04 -4.28 16.37
C THR A 27 -3.09 -3.33 15.64
N ARG A 28 -3.61 -2.27 15.01
CA ARG A 28 -2.88 -1.30 14.19
C ARG A 28 -3.21 0.15 14.59
N GLU A 29 -3.20 0.44 15.87
CA GLU A 29 -3.53 1.76 16.40
C GLU A 29 -2.43 2.80 16.16
N LYS A 30 -1.17 2.38 16.27
CA LYS A 30 -0.03 3.30 16.22
C LYS A 30 0.71 3.22 14.89
N PRO A 31 1.24 4.36 14.40
CA PRO A 31 2.20 4.36 13.30
C PRO A 31 3.40 3.46 13.59
N TRP A 32 4.01 2.95 12.55
CA TRP A 32 5.24 2.16 12.67
C TRP A 32 6.42 3.08 12.92
N GLU A 33 7.12 2.86 14.02
CA GLU A 33 8.28 3.69 14.41
C GLU A 33 9.40 3.66 13.37
N GLU A 34 9.63 2.50 12.74
CA GLU A 34 10.69 2.31 11.77
C GLU A 34 10.55 3.12 10.48
N ILE A 35 9.36 3.64 10.18
CA ILE A 35 9.11 4.51 9.02
C ILE A 35 8.74 5.94 9.39
N LYS A 36 8.83 6.31 10.66
CA LYS A 36 8.45 7.65 11.14
C LYS A 36 9.26 8.76 10.47
N PHE A 37 10.51 8.48 10.10
CA PHE A 37 11.36 9.42 9.36
C PHE A 37 10.75 9.81 7.99
N LEU A 38 9.97 8.94 7.33
CA LEU A 38 9.29 9.28 6.08
C LEU A 38 8.29 10.44 6.23
N PHE A 39 7.75 10.62 7.42
CA PHE A 39 6.85 11.74 7.74
C PHE A 39 7.63 12.96 8.23
N ASN A 40 8.67 12.74 9.04
CA ASN A 40 9.46 13.84 9.61
C ASN A 40 10.27 14.60 8.56
N ASP A 41 10.89 13.84 7.63
CA ASP A 41 11.90 14.38 6.70
C ASP A 41 11.27 14.83 5.37
N TYR A 42 10.08 14.31 5.02
CA TYR A 42 9.49 14.57 3.70
C TYR A 42 8.18 15.37 3.73
N LEU A 43 7.51 15.56 4.88
CA LEU A 43 6.33 16.42 4.96
C LEU A 43 6.73 17.87 5.20
N ILE A 44 6.19 18.77 4.37
CA ILE A 44 6.39 20.23 4.46
C ILE A 44 5.05 20.89 4.75
N PHE A 45 5.06 21.88 5.63
CA PHE A 45 3.87 22.67 5.98
C PHE A 45 3.12 23.19 4.76
N GLY A 46 1.79 23.06 4.78
CA GLY A 46 0.89 23.60 3.74
C GLY A 46 0.78 22.75 2.46
N GLU A 47 1.58 21.71 2.30
CA GLU A 47 1.47 20.80 1.16
C GLU A 47 0.15 20.07 1.11
N LYS A 48 -0.30 19.75 -0.09
CA LYS A 48 -1.46 18.90 -0.36
C LYS A 48 -0.99 17.46 -0.54
N VAL A 49 -1.39 16.57 0.38
CA VAL A 49 -0.86 15.21 0.45
C VAL A 49 -1.99 14.17 0.45
N LEU A 50 -1.83 13.14 -0.39
CA LEU A 50 -2.70 11.96 -0.39
C LEU A 50 -2.04 10.82 0.41
N ASP A 51 -2.78 10.24 1.34
CA ASP A 51 -2.51 8.95 1.99
C ASP A 51 -3.34 7.87 1.28
N LEU A 52 -2.72 7.16 0.33
CA LEU A 52 -3.38 6.17 -0.52
C LEU A 52 -3.27 4.77 0.09
N GLY A 53 -4.42 4.20 0.47
CA GLY A 53 -4.54 3.02 1.32
C GLY A 53 -4.41 3.41 2.79
N CYS A 54 -5.09 4.49 3.20
CA CYS A 54 -4.97 5.08 4.54
C CYS A 54 -5.52 4.18 5.67
N GLY A 55 -6.32 3.15 5.33
CA GLY A 55 -6.91 2.22 6.27
C GLY A 55 -7.73 2.95 7.34
N ASN A 56 -7.47 2.62 8.61
CA ASN A 56 -8.10 3.23 9.79
C ASN A 56 -7.53 4.62 10.17
N GLY A 57 -6.81 5.27 9.28
CA GLY A 57 -6.24 6.61 9.50
C GLY A 57 -5.07 6.65 10.49
N ARG A 58 -4.41 5.54 10.81
CA ARG A 58 -3.36 5.50 11.86
C ARG A 58 -2.19 6.45 11.64
N TYR A 59 -1.92 6.88 10.40
CA TYR A 59 -0.87 7.84 10.07
C TYR A 59 -1.35 9.29 10.08
N PHE A 60 -2.67 9.54 10.12
CA PHE A 60 -3.24 10.89 10.13
C PHE A 60 -2.63 11.81 11.19
N PRO A 61 -2.34 11.38 12.45
CA PRO A 61 -1.69 12.25 13.43
C PRO A 61 -0.34 12.80 12.96
N SER A 62 0.47 12.02 12.23
CA SER A 62 1.75 12.47 11.69
C SER A 62 1.59 13.55 10.61
N PHE A 63 0.53 13.44 9.80
CA PHE A 63 0.17 14.46 8.81
C PHE A 63 -0.37 15.72 9.47
N LYS A 64 -1.27 15.57 10.46
CA LYS A 64 -1.87 16.68 11.23
C LYS A 64 -0.81 17.52 11.96
N GLU A 65 0.18 16.87 12.57
CA GLU A 65 1.30 17.54 13.26
C GLU A 65 2.06 18.49 12.32
N LYS A 66 2.21 18.12 11.07
CA LYS A 66 2.88 18.95 10.04
C LYS A 66 1.95 19.98 9.37
N ARG A 67 0.67 20.06 9.79
CA ARG A 67 -0.34 21.01 9.27
C ARG A 67 -0.42 21.01 7.74
N ILE A 68 -0.49 19.85 7.15
CA ILE A 68 -0.67 19.67 5.71
C ILE A 68 -2.16 19.63 5.31
N ASN A 69 -2.48 19.84 4.04
CA ASN A 69 -3.80 19.58 3.47
C ASN A 69 -3.92 18.08 3.18
N TYR A 70 -4.46 17.33 4.14
CA TYR A 70 -4.56 15.88 4.12
C TYR A 70 -5.77 15.36 3.37
N PHE A 71 -5.55 14.31 2.57
CA PHE A 71 -6.57 13.49 1.93
C PHE A 71 -6.23 12.02 2.17
N GLY A 72 -7.18 11.24 2.69
CA GLY A 72 -7.04 9.81 2.88
C GLY A 72 -8.01 9.04 2.01
N ILE A 73 -7.51 8.07 1.24
CA ILE A 73 -8.33 7.15 0.46
C ILE A 73 -8.03 5.72 0.87
N ASP A 74 -9.08 4.93 1.04
CA ASP A 74 -8.98 3.48 1.17
C ASP A 74 -10.14 2.79 0.43
N PHE A 75 -9.92 1.55 0.04
CA PHE A 75 -10.90 0.74 -0.65
C PHE A 75 -11.97 0.15 0.28
N SER A 76 -11.62 -0.06 1.56
CA SER A 76 -12.49 -0.59 2.60
C SER A 76 -13.41 0.48 3.18
N GLU A 77 -14.71 0.29 3.01
CA GLU A 77 -15.74 1.19 3.59
C GLU A 77 -15.69 1.19 5.10
N LYS A 78 -15.49 0.02 5.71
CA LYS A 78 -15.41 -0.14 7.16
C LYS A 78 -14.18 0.54 7.78
N LEU A 79 -13.02 0.44 7.13
CA LEU A 79 -11.82 1.14 7.60
C LEU A 79 -11.98 2.66 7.51
N ILE A 80 -12.59 3.17 6.44
CA ILE A 80 -12.89 4.61 6.29
C ILE A 80 -13.90 5.07 7.35
N GLU A 81 -14.94 4.28 7.66
CA GLU A 81 -15.87 4.57 8.75
C GLU A 81 -15.12 4.72 10.09
N ILE A 82 -14.25 3.76 10.40
CA ILE A 82 -13.41 3.80 11.60
C ILE A 82 -12.49 5.03 11.61
N ALA A 83 -11.86 5.35 10.48
CA ALA A 83 -10.97 6.51 10.36
C ALA A 83 -11.72 7.83 10.62
N LYS A 84 -12.92 8.00 10.04
CA LYS A 84 -13.79 9.18 10.26
C LYS A 84 -14.24 9.30 11.71
N ASN A 85 -14.63 8.20 12.34
CA ASN A 85 -15.04 8.20 13.74
C ASN A 85 -13.87 8.55 14.67
N LYS A 86 -12.66 8.08 14.35
CA LYS A 86 -11.46 8.32 15.16
C LYS A 86 -10.88 9.72 14.95
N TYR A 87 -11.01 10.26 13.75
CA TYR A 87 -10.44 11.56 13.35
C TYR A 87 -11.45 12.35 12.52
N PRO A 88 -12.51 12.91 13.15
CA PRO A 88 -13.60 13.59 12.43
C PRO A 88 -13.14 14.82 11.65
N GLU A 89 -11.99 15.41 11.99
CA GLU A 89 -11.39 16.52 11.26
C GLU A 89 -10.59 16.10 10.02
N GLY A 90 -10.34 14.78 9.83
CA GLY A 90 -9.60 14.25 8.69
C GLY A 90 -10.49 14.08 7.44
N ASN A 91 -9.96 14.40 6.29
CA ASN A 91 -10.65 14.19 5.01
C ASN A 91 -10.41 12.76 4.51
N PHE A 92 -11.30 11.83 4.90
CA PHE A 92 -11.25 10.43 4.52
C PHE A 92 -12.39 10.08 3.57
N GLN A 93 -12.09 9.33 2.50
CA GLN A 93 -13.09 8.86 1.55
C GLN A 93 -12.80 7.45 1.04
N VAL A 94 -13.87 6.72 0.72
CA VAL A 94 -13.77 5.44 0.01
C VAL A 94 -13.40 5.73 -1.44
N GLY A 95 -12.43 4.98 -1.98
CA GLY A 95 -12.06 5.14 -3.38
C GLY A 95 -11.19 4.00 -3.92
N ASP A 96 -11.18 3.88 -5.23
CA ASP A 96 -10.38 2.92 -5.96
C ASP A 96 -9.02 3.52 -6.33
N ALA A 97 -7.94 2.89 -5.88
CA ALA A 97 -6.58 3.30 -6.17
C ALA A 97 -6.20 3.14 -7.67
N LEU A 98 -6.98 2.41 -8.43
CA LEU A 98 -6.80 2.23 -9.87
C LEU A 98 -7.54 3.28 -10.70
N ASN A 99 -8.40 4.11 -10.05
CA ASN A 99 -9.16 5.19 -10.68
C ASN A 99 -9.43 6.29 -9.66
N LEU A 100 -8.42 7.13 -9.40
CA LEU A 100 -8.47 8.13 -8.34
C LEU A 100 -9.35 9.33 -8.72
N PRO A 101 -10.27 9.78 -7.83
CA PRO A 101 -11.23 10.86 -8.12
C PRO A 101 -10.61 12.25 -7.97
N PHE A 102 -9.38 12.43 -8.43
CA PHE A 102 -8.67 13.71 -8.37
C PHE A 102 -8.20 14.16 -9.76
N PRO A 103 -8.12 15.46 -9.99
CA PRO A 103 -7.56 15.98 -11.24
C PRO A 103 -6.05 15.70 -11.34
N GLU A 104 -5.52 15.86 -12.54
CA GLU A 104 -4.08 15.82 -12.78
C GLU A 104 -3.36 16.93 -12.01
N ASN A 105 -2.13 16.68 -11.60
CA ASN A 105 -1.24 17.65 -10.97
C ASN A 105 -1.84 18.32 -9.71
N PHE A 106 -2.53 17.54 -8.88
CA PHE A 106 -3.26 18.05 -7.73
C PHE A 106 -2.47 17.97 -6.41
N PHE A 107 -1.67 16.91 -6.22
CA PHE A 107 -0.94 16.65 -4.98
C PHE A 107 0.55 16.98 -5.09
N ASP A 108 1.10 17.53 -4.01
CA ASP A 108 2.54 17.69 -3.85
C ASP A 108 3.22 16.35 -3.54
N LYS A 109 2.55 15.51 -2.75
CA LYS A 109 3.04 14.18 -2.39
C LYS A 109 1.92 13.15 -2.31
N VAL A 110 2.28 11.89 -2.60
CA VAL A 110 1.44 10.72 -2.35
C VAL A 110 2.21 9.75 -1.46
N TYR A 111 1.63 9.41 -0.33
CA TYR A 111 2.09 8.33 0.54
C TYR A 111 1.27 7.08 0.23
N SER A 112 1.93 5.94 0.05
CA SER A 112 1.31 4.63 -0.10
C SER A 112 2.02 3.62 0.79
N ILE A 113 1.57 3.53 2.03
CA ILE A 113 2.21 2.75 3.07
C ILE A 113 1.59 1.35 3.15
N ALA A 114 2.34 0.34 2.73
CA ALA A 114 1.92 -1.07 2.77
C ALA A 114 0.62 -1.36 2.00
N THR A 115 0.44 -0.74 0.82
CA THR A 115 -0.76 -0.87 -0.01
C THR A 115 -0.49 -1.61 -1.32
N LEU A 116 0.57 -1.26 -2.08
CA LEU A 116 0.82 -1.79 -3.42
C LEU A 116 0.91 -3.33 -3.48
N HIS A 117 1.37 -3.98 -2.43
CA HIS A 117 1.47 -5.45 -2.39
C HIS A 117 0.12 -6.18 -2.29
N HIS A 118 -0.99 -5.44 -2.12
CA HIS A 118 -2.35 -5.96 -2.21
C HIS A 118 -2.96 -5.84 -3.61
N ILE A 119 -2.28 -5.14 -4.52
CA ILE A 119 -2.75 -4.97 -5.90
C ILE A 119 -2.32 -6.19 -6.74
N PRO A 120 -3.26 -7.00 -7.26
CA PRO A 120 -2.96 -8.15 -8.07
C PRO A 120 -2.55 -7.75 -9.48
N SER A 121 -1.87 -8.64 -10.16
CA SER A 121 -1.31 -8.53 -11.52
C SER A 121 -0.34 -7.36 -11.73
N LYS A 122 0.57 -7.53 -12.67
CA LYS A 122 1.52 -6.47 -13.05
C LYS A 122 0.79 -5.27 -13.67
N GLU A 123 -0.23 -5.54 -14.48
CA GLU A 123 -1.02 -4.53 -15.18
C GLU A 123 -1.72 -3.59 -14.19
N PHE A 124 -2.35 -4.11 -13.13
CA PHE A 124 -3.01 -3.28 -12.13
C PHE A 124 -2.00 -2.54 -11.25
N ARG A 125 -0.86 -3.15 -10.92
CA ARG A 125 0.21 -2.44 -10.23
C ARG A 125 0.79 -1.28 -11.06
N LEU A 126 0.90 -1.44 -12.37
CA LEU A 126 1.28 -0.35 -13.27
C LEU A 126 0.20 0.73 -13.35
N GLN A 127 -1.08 0.34 -13.44
CA GLN A 127 -2.20 1.28 -13.43
C GLN A 127 -2.23 2.09 -12.13
N PHE A 128 -2.07 1.45 -10.97
CA PHE A 128 -1.92 2.10 -9.67
C PHE A 128 -0.83 3.18 -9.69
N LEU A 129 0.36 2.86 -10.18
CA LEU A 129 1.46 3.83 -10.26
C LEU A 129 1.20 4.93 -11.28
N LYS A 130 0.56 4.63 -12.41
CA LYS A 130 0.17 5.64 -13.41
C LYS A 130 -0.87 6.62 -12.87
N GLU A 131 -1.86 6.15 -12.09
CA GLU A 131 -2.82 7.02 -11.43
C GLU A 131 -2.15 7.93 -10.40
N ILE A 132 -1.23 7.41 -9.59
CA ILE A 132 -0.42 8.24 -8.69
C ILE A 132 0.35 9.29 -9.48
N LYS A 133 1.01 8.90 -10.57
CA LYS A 133 1.76 9.83 -11.40
C LYS A 133 0.86 10.92 -12.00
N ARG A 134 -0.33 10.57 -12.45
CA ARG A 134 -1.29 11.52 -13.03
C ARG A 134 -1.65 12.62 -12.02
N ILE A 135 -1.98 12.24 -10.80
CA ILE A 135 -2.44 13.19 -9.77
C ILE A 135 -1.31 13.96 -9.08
N LEU A 136 -0.07 13.49 -9.14
CA LEU A 136 1.09 14.23 -8.62
C LEU A 136 1.37 15.46 -9.50
N LYS A 137 1.71 16.59 -8.89
CA LYS A 137 2.26 17.77 -9.56
C LYS A 137 3.60 17.44 -10.24
N PRO A 138 4.06 18.22 -11.22
CA PRO A 138 5.45 18.15 -11.67
C PRO A 138 6.40 18.24 -10.45
N GLU A 139 7.43 17.42 -10.44
CA GLU A 139 8.38 17.29 -9.32
C GLU A 139 7.77 16.75 -7.99
N GLY A 140 6.50 16.38 -7.98
CA GLY A 140 5.84 15.79 -6.82
C GLY A 140 6.42 14.42 -6.45
N LEU A 141 6.35 14.05 -5.16
CA LEU A 141 6.98 12.84 -4.63
C LEU A 141 5.98 11.72 -4.35
N LEU A 142 6.34 10.52 -4.77
CA LEU A 142 5.76 9.27 -4.29
C LEU A 142 6.62 8.71 -3.15
N ILE A 143 6.03 8.52 -1.98
CA ILE A 143 6.61 7.81 -0.83
C ILE A 143 5.88 6.47 -0.68
N LEU A 144 6.56 5.39 -0.98
CA LEU A 144 5.97 4.05 -1.07
C LEU A 144 6.64 3.09 -0.10
N THR A 145 5.85 2.23 0.56
CA THR A 145 6.40 1.06 1.24
C THR A 145 5.69 -0.22 0.83
N VAL A 146 6.45 -1.31 0.72
CA VAL A 146 5.91 -2.66 0.54
C VAL A 146 6.53 -3.60 1.56
N TRP A 147 5.81 -4.64 1.95
CA TRP A 147 6.36 -5.66 2.84
C TRP A 147 7.46 -6.44 2.16
N ARG A 148 8.51 -6.74 2.94
CA ARG A 148 9.54 -7.70 2.59
C ARG A 148 9.35 -8.94 3.45
N PHE A 149 8.99 -10.04 2.81
CA PHE A 149 8.92 -11.33 3.50
C PHE A 149 10.33 -11.84 3.79
N HIS A 150 10.59 -12.23 5.02
CA HIS A 150 11.91 -12.68 5.46
C HIS A 150 11.83 -13.76 6.55
N GLN A 151 10.62 -14.11 6.99
CA GLN A 151 10.40 -15.16 7.99
C GLN A 151 10.21 -16.52 7.31
N LEU A 152 10.51 -17.60 8.04
CA LEU A 152 10.39 -18.98 7.54
C LEU A 152 8.98 -19.30 7.04
N LYS A 153 7.94 -18.81 7.73
CA LYS A 153 6.53 -18.99 7.32
C LYS A 153 6.27 -18.41 5.93
N GLU A 154 6.71 -17.21 5.69
CA GLU A 154 6.51 -16.50 4.42
C GLU A 154 7.30 -17.15 3.29
N THR A 155 8.53 -17.59 3.56
CA THR A 155 9.36 -18.36 2.62
C THR A 155 8.70 -19.68 2.25
N TYR A 156 8.12 -20.38 3.23
CA TYR A 156 7.35 -21.60 2.97
C TYR A 156 6.12 -21.33 2.07
N LEU A 157 5.37 -20.25 2.33
CA LEU A 157 4.24 -19.88 1.49
C LEU A 157 4.67 -19.59 0.06
N LEU A 158 5.74 -18.81 -0.13
CA LEU A 158 6.31 -18.56 -1.46
C LEU A 158 6.69 -19.85 -2.17
N PHE A 159 7.37 -20.76 -1.50
CA PHE A 159 7.73 -22.06 -2.06
C PHE A 159 6.50 -22.89 -2.44
N LYS A 160 5.50 -22.99 -1.54
CA LYS A 160 4.22 -23.66 -1.78
C LYS A 160 3.54 -23.14 -3.07
N TYR A 161 3.36 -21.83 -3.16
CA TYR A 161 2.66 -21.23 -4.31
C TYR A 161 3.50 -21.28 -5.59
N THR A 162 4.82 -21.25 -5.50
CA THR A 162 5.72 -21.48 -6.65
C THR A 162 5.52 -22.89 -7.22
N ILE A 163 5.47 -23.92 -6.37
CA ILE A 163 5.19 -25.31 -6.80
C ILE A 163 3.79 -25.42 -7.41
N LEU A 164 2.77 -24.86 -6.78
CA LEU A 164 1.41 -24.86 -7.32
C LEU A 164 1.34 -24.17 -8.70
N LYS A 165 2.12 -23.11 -8.92
CA LYS A 165 2.22 -22.42 -10.21
C LYS A 165 2.90 -23.29 -11.27
N LEU A 166 4.01 -23.94 -10.92
CA LEU A 166 4.73 -24.87 -11.82
C LEU A 166 3.80 -25.98 -12.33
N PHE A 167 2.97 -26.53 -11.44
CA PHE A 167 2.01 -27.59 -11.80
C PHE A 167 0.67 -27.05 -12.32
N ARG A 168 0.55 -25.74 -12.63
CA ARG A 168 -0.68 -25.09 -13.10
C ARG A 168 -1.91 -25.28 -12.17
N LYS A 169 -1.67 -25.51 -10.87
CA LYS A 169 -2.70 -25.70 -9.85
C LYS A 169 -3.16 -24.42 -9.16
N THR A 170 -2.71 -23.25 -9.64
CA THR A 170 -3.12 -21.93 -9.17
C THR A 170 -3.23 -20.94 -10.31
N LYS A 171 -4.15 -19.98 -10.18
CA LYS A 171 -4.30 -18.83 -11.09
C LYS A 171 -3.44 -17.64 -10.70
N LEU A 172 -2.77 -17.69 -9.54
CA LEU A 172 -1.87 -16.65 -9.06
C LEU A 172 -0.67 -16.45 -9.98
N ASP A 173 -0.11 -15.25 -9.99
CA ASP A 173 1.17 -14.99 -10.65
C ASP A 173 2.34 -15.47 -9.77
N TRP A 174 3.55 -15.41 -10.34
CA TRP A 174 4.77 -15.67 -9.60
C TRP A 174 4.89 -14.69 -8.44
N LYS A 175 5.34 -15.18 -7.28
CA LYS A 175 5.48 -14.41 -6.03
C LYS A 175 4.18 -13.95 -5.39
N ASP A 176 3.04 -14.35 -5.91
CA ASP A 176 1.75 -14.14 -5.26
C ASP A 176 1.49 -15.24 -4.24
N ILE A 177 0.97 -14.86 -3.09
CA ILE A 177 0.60 -15.78 -2.02
C ILE A 177 -0.74 -15.38 -1.40
N PHE A 178 -1.36 -16.33 -0.71
CA PHE A 178 -2.35 -16.05 0.32
C PHE A 178 -1.76 -16.29 1.70
N GLU A 179 -2.01 -15.35 2.61
CA GLU A 179 -1.64 -15.45 4.02
C GLU A 179 -2.88 -15.31 4.91
N PHE A 180 -3.00 -16.21 5.89
CA PHE A 180 -4.10 -16.15 6.84
C PHE A 180 -3.98 -15.00 7.83
N TRP A 181 -5.08 -14.24 7.97
CA TRP A 181 -5.35 -13.40 9.13
C TRP A 181 -6.19 -14.21 10.14
N GLY A 182 -5.62 -14.52 11.28
CA GLY A 182 -6.25 -15.45 12.19
C GLY A 182 -6.46 -16.84 11.56
N LYS A 183 -7.63 -17.45 11.81
CA LYS A 183 -7.98 -18.79 11.27
C LYS A 183 -8.98 -18.74 10.09
N LYS A 184 -9.48 -17.56 9.71
CA LYS A 184 -10.68 -17.45 8.87
C LYS A 184 -10.48 -16.78 7.52
N ILE A 185 -9.53 -15.86 7.38
CA ILE A 185 -9.42 -15.01 6.20
C ILE A 185 -8.05 -15.13 5.56
N GLU A 186 -8.05 -15.55 4.30
CA GLU A 186 -6.84 -15.61 3.46
C GLU A 186 -6.72 -14.32 2.67
N ARG A 187 -5.74 -13.47 3.03
CA ARG A 187 -5.46 -12.23 2.34
C ARG A 187 -4.45 -12.43 1.23
N TYR A 188 -4.70 -11.82 0.07
CA TYR A 188 -3.79 -11.80 -1.05
C TYR A 188 -2.60 -10.88 -0.79
N TYR A 189 -1.40 -11.32 -1.17
CA TYR A 189 -0.17 -10.54 -1.20
C TYR A 189 0.69 -10.88 -2.41
N HIS A 190 1.36 -9.85 -2.92
CA HIS A 190 2.47 -10.00 -3.85
C HIS A 190 3.79 -9.70 -3.15
N TRP A 191 4.76 -10.61 -3.27
CA TRP A 191 6.09 -10.40 -2.71
C TRP A 191 6.99 -9.65 -3.68
N PHE A 192 7.42 -8.46 -3.30
CA PHE A 192 8.35 -7.65 -4.06
C PHE A 192 9.80 -7.96 -3.71
N SER A 193 10.64 -8.21 -4.74
CA SER A 193 12.07 -7.96 -4.64
C SER A 193 12.37 -6.49 -4.92
N GLU A 194 13.51 -6.00 -4.44
CA GLU A 194 13.95 -4.62 -4.69
C GLU A 194 14.02 -4.31 -6.19
N ASN A 195 14.63 -5.23 -6.98
CA ASN A 195 14.76 -5.06 -8.43
C ASN A 195 13.41 -5.01 -9.15
N GLU A 196 12.46 -5.82 -8.71
CA GLU A 196 11.11 -5.81 -9.27
C GLU A 196 10.40 -4.48 -9.00
N LEU A 197 10.45 -4.00 -7.76
CA LEU A 197 9.87 -2.72 -7.39
C LEU A 197 10.53 -1.56 -8.17
N LYS A 198 11.86 -1.56 -8.29
CA LYS A 198 12.60 -0.59 -9.11
C LYS A 198 12.13 -0.59 -10.56
N ASN A 199 12.03 -1.77 -11.18
CA ASN A 199 11.63 -1.89 -12.57
C ASN A 199 10.19 -1.44 -12.79
N LEU A 200 9.27 -1.82 -11.89
CA LEU A 200 7.87 -1.42 -11.97
C LEU A 200 7.69 0.10 -11.87
N VAL A 201 8.39 0.75 -10.94
CA VAL A 201 8.33 2.20 -10.73
C VAL A 201 8.95 2.96 -11.91
N LYS A 202 10.06 2.45 -12.48
CA LYS A 202 10.67 3.01 -13.70
C LYS A 202 9.75 2.84 -14.92
N GLU A 203 9.07 1.69 -15.07
CA GLU A 203 8.11 1.43 -16.15
C GLU A 203 6.89 2.38 -16.08
N ALA A 204 6.52 2.83 -14.88
CA ALA A 204 5.55 3.90 -14.67
C ALA A 204 6.14 5.31 -14.88
N ASN A 205 7.37 5.41 -15.38
CA ASN A 205 8.09 6.65 -15.68
C ASN A 205 8.36 7.56 -14.47
N PHE A 206 8.61 7.00 -13.28
CA PHE A 206 9.11 7.75 -12.13
C PHE A 206 10.63 7.74 -12.09
N LYS A 207 11.22 8.83 -11.60
CA LYS A 207 12.65 8.93 -11.28
C LYS A 207 12.85 8.51 -9.81
N ILE A 208 13.49 7.36 -9.58
CA ILE A 208 13.75 6.87 -8.22
C ILE A 208 14.88 7.70 -7.60
N GLU A 209 14.61 8.31 -6.44
CA GLU A 209 15.59 9.03 -5.65
C GLU A 209 16.22 8.13 -4.58
N LYS A 210 15.40 7.29 -3.95
CA LYS A 210 15.87 6.40 -2.88
C LYS A 210 15.08 5.09 -2.87
N ILE A 211 15.76 3.99 -2.57
CA ILE A 211 15.15 2.70 -2.26
C ILE A 211 16.06 1.96 -1.29
N GLU A 212 15.54 1.59 -0.14
CA GLU A 212 16.26 0.91 0.92
C GLU A 212 15.34 0.02 1.74
N PHE A 213 15.93 -0.73 2.66
CA PHE A 213 15.22 -1.59 3.60
C PHE A 213 15.14 -0.93 4.96
N VAL A 214 13.99 -1.13 5.60
CA VAL A 214 13.78 -0.73 6.98
C VAL A 214 13.18 -1.89 7.77
N LYS A 215 13.61 -2.05 9.02
CA LYS A 215 13.12 -3.09 9.93
C LYS A 215 12.76 -2.51 11.29
N ASN A 216 11.74 -3.08 11.93
CA ASN A 216 11.40 -2.70 13.28
C ASN A 216 12.47 -3.19 14.29
N LYS A 217 12.46 -2.64 15.52
CA LYS A 217 13.42 -2.98 16.58
C LYS A 217 13.52 -4.49 16.88
N ARG A 218 12.41 -5.23 16.74
CA ARG A 218 12.37 -6.68 16.96
C ARG A 218 12.87 -7.50 15.76
N GLY A 219 13.10 -6.87 14.60
CA GLY A 219 13.52 -7.53 13.37
C GLY A 219 12.47 -8.45 12.72
N ASN A 220 11.27 -8.55 13.29
CA ASN A 220 10.20 -9.42 12.78
C ASN A 220 9.29 -8.77 11.73
N ARG A 221 9.52 -7.50 11.38
CA ARG A 221 8.88 -6.81 10.28
C ARG A 221 9.92 -6.05 9.50
N GLN A 222 9.94 -6.27 8.20
CA GLN A 222 10.80 -5.55 7.26
C GLN A 222 9.95 -4.99 6.12
N ASN A 223 10.33 -3.80 5.67
CA ASN A 223 9.74 -3.16 4.52
C ASN A 223 10.83 -2.70 3.55
N ILE A 224 10.52 -2.71 2.26
CA ILE A 224 11.22 -1.91 1.28
C ILE A 224 10.50 -0.57 1.28
N TYR A 225 11.24 0.53 1.43
CA TYR A 225 10.69 1.85 1.14
C TYR A 225 11.33 2.44 -0.12
N LEU A 226 10.56 3.22 -0.83
CA LEU A 226 10.97 3.85 -2.07
C LEU A 226 10.47 5.29 -2.09
N ILE A 227 11.34 6.20 -2.52
CA ILE A 227 11.02 7.59 -2.79
C ILE A 227 11.29 7.84 -4.27
N ALA A 228 10.30 8.34 -4.97
CA ALA A 228 10.41 8.60 -6.39
C ALA A 228 9.71 9.92 -6.77
N ARG A 229 10.27 10.59 -7.76
CA ARG A 229 9.80 11.86 -8.29
C ARG A 229 9.04 11.63 -9.60
N LYS A 230 7.95 12.39 -9.80
CA LYS A 230 7.19 12.41 -11.04
C LYS A 230 8.01 12.82 -12.25
#